data_796f10aeb2a0cab3de4ce59a15e5cb0d
#
_entry.id   796f10aeb2a0cab3de4ce59a15e5cb0d
#
_cell.length_a   1.000
_cell.length_b   1.000
_cell.length_c   1.000
_cell.angle_alpha   90.00
_cell.angle_beta   90.00
_cell.angle_gamma   90.00
#
_symmetry.space_group_name_H-M   'P 1'
#
loop_
_entity.id
_entity.type
_entity.pdbx_description
1 polymer ?
#
loop_
_entity_poly.entity_id
_entity_poly.type
_entity_poly.pdbx_seq_one_letter_code
_entity_poly.pdbx_strand_id
1 'polypeptide(L)'
;TQGNLNNHIGVPLTLLAMNRSVEIGVVEMGASHPGEIALLCSIARPDYGLITNIGKAHLEGFGGIEGVMRGKGELLDFMVASGGTAFWLNDSDCLKTMVESRPGLRAISYSAPEAIGTEPFVEARWDGLSVRTRLVGDYNRSNIAAAIAVGLYFGIGRAEIVSAIESYDPDNNRSQKRQTAFNTLISDCYNANPSSMQAALDNFLREADPRPKAVILGDMGELG
;
A
#
# COMPACT_ATOMS: atom_id res chain seq x y z
N THR A 1 -4.67 9.54 7.02
CA THR A 1 -4.11 10.56 6.10
C THR A 1 -5.09 10.81 4.98
N GLN A 2 -5.32 12.07 4.62
CA GLN A 2 -6.12 12.46 3.46
C GLN A 2 -5.19 12.84 2.29
N GLY A 3 -5.58 12.42 1.07
CA GLY A 3 -4.81 12.72 -0.15
C GLY A 3 -3.35 12.24 -0.04
N ASN A 4 -2.41 13.14 -0.34
CA ASN A 4 -0.97 12.90 -0.30
C ASN A 4 -0.25 13.60 0.87
N LEU A 5 -0.95 13.85 1.99
CA LEU A 5 -0.39 14.52 3.17
C LEU A 5 0.55 13.58 3.97
N ASN A 6 1.59 13.06 3.32
CA ASN A 6 2.47 12.02 3.83
C ASN A 6 3.93 12.48 4.10
N ASN A 7 4.20 13.80 4.01
CA ASN A 7 5.51 14.40 4.22
C ASN A 7 5.58 15.18 5.55
N HIS A 8 6.69 15.90 5.77
CA HIS A 8 6.95 16.68 6.99
C HIS A 8 5.95 17.82 7.27
N ILE A 9 5.09 18.18 6.30
CA ILE A 9 3.96 19.09 6.49
C ILE A 9 2.66 18.30 6.70
N GLY A 10 2.43 17.29 5.88
CA GLY A 10 1.19 16.52 5.86
C GLY A 10 0.99 15.64 7.08
N VAL A 11 2.05 15.02 7.59
CA VAL A 11 2.00 14.18 8.79
C VAL A 11 1.57 14.99 10.03
N PRO A 12 2.18 16.14 10.35
CA PRO A 12 1.67 17.01 11.44
C PRO A 12 0.22 17.42 11.24
N LEU A 13 -0.21 17.79 10.04
CA LEU A 13 -1.59 18.15 9.75
C LEU A 13 -2.55 16.97 9.98
N THR A 14 -2.17 15.77 9.60
CA THR A 14 -2.93 14.55 9.87
C THR A 14 -3.10 14.33 11.37
N LEU A 15 -2.04 14.50 12.16
CA LEU A 15 -2.07 14.35 13.61
C LEU A 15 -2.93 15.43 14.29
N LEU A 16 -2.81 16.67 13.85
CA LEU A 16 -3.61 17.79 14.39
C LEU A 16 -5.11 17.66 14.07
N ALA A 17 -5.48 16.94 13.02
CA ALA A 17 -6.87 16.64 12.69
C ALA A 17 -7.48 15.54 13.58
N MET A 18 -6.66 14.79 14.32
CA MET A 18 -7.13 13.76 15.25
C MET A 18 -7.65 14.42 16.53
N ASN A 19 -8.78 13.97 17.01
CA ASN A 19 -9.38 14.43 18.25
C ASN A 19 -9.57 13.25 19.22
N ARG A 20 -10.17 13.50 20.38
CA ARG A 20 -10.32 12.49 21.45
C ARG A 20 -11.25 11.31 21.09
N SER A 21 -11.98 11.37 19.97
CA SER A 21 -12.82 10.26 19.51
C SER A 21 -12.07 9.29 18.60
N VAL A 22 -10.82 9.60 18.21
CA VAL A 22 -9.98 8.72 17.40
C VAL A 22 -9.36 7.66 18.29
N GLU A 23 -9.73 6.41 18.09
CA GLU A 23 -9.17 5.26 18.80
C GLU A 23 -7.90 4.74 18.11
N ILE A 24 -7.88 4.75 16.76
CA ILE A 24 -6.74 4.30 15.95
C ILE A 24 -6.46 5.34 14.87
N GLY A 25 -5.24 5.84 14.85
CA GLY A 25 -4.74 6.76 13.84
C GLY A 25 -3.89 6.03 12.79
N VAL A 26 -4.26 6.13 11.50
CA VAL A 26 -3.46 5.61 10.40
C VAL A 26 -2.78 6.77 9.68
N VAL A 27 -1.45 6.82 9.78
CA VAL A 27 -0.62 7.90 9.23
C VAL A 27 0.25 7.36 8.12
N GLU A 28 -0.01 7.81 6.88
CA GLU A 28 0.86 7.53 5.74
C GLU A 28 2.15 8.35 5.85
N MET A 29 3.28 7.70 5.59
CA MET A 29 4.60 8.32 5.55
C MET A 29 5.27 8.06 4.21
N GLY A 30 5.52 9.11 3.45
CA GLY A 30 6.23 9.07 2.18
C GLY A 30 7.65 9.59 2.32
N ALA A 31 8.57 9.05 1.52
CA ALA A 31 9.94 9.55 1.45
C ALA A 31 10.50 9.46 0.03
N SER A 32 11.35 10.43 -0.29
CA SER A 32 12.15 10.48 -1.50
C SER A 32 13.65 10.39 -1.20
N HIS A 33 14.05 10.63 0.05
CA HIS A 33 15.44 10.63 0.49
C HIS A 33 15.62 9.91 1.84
N PRO A 34 16.81 9.41 2.13
CA PRO A 34 17.16 8.89 3.46
C PRO A 34 16.96 9.95 4.56
N GLY A 35 16.54 9.51 5.75
CA GLY A 35 16.30 10.36 6.92
C GLY A 35 14.86 10.91 7.01
N GLU A 36 14.10 10.90 5.93
CA GLU A 36 12.74 11.45 5.94
C GLU A 36 11.78 10.60 6.75
N ILE A 37 11.81 9.26 6.63
CA ILE A 37 10.96 8.37 7.45
C ILE A 37 11.34 8.47 8.91
N ALA A 38 12.63 8.56 9.26
CA ALA A 38 13.06 8.76 10.63
C ALA A 38 12.51 10.05 11.23
N LEU A 39 12.53 11.15 10.46
CA LEU A 39 11.92 12.42 10.85
C LEU A 39 10.41 12.26 11.09
N LEU A 40 9.68 11.65 10.15
CA LEU A 40 8.24 11.45 10.26
C LEU A 40 7.87 10.55 11.44
N CYS A 41 8.67 9.50 11.71
CA CYS A 41 8.52 8.68 12.89
C CYS A 41 8.75 9.46 14.19
N SER A 42 9.71 10.38 14.22
CA SER A 42 9.96 11.24 15.39
C SER A 42 8.77 12.15 15.72
N ILE A 43 8.03 12.58 14.69
CA ILE A 43 6.83 13.42 14.80
C ILE A 43 5.60 12.59 15.19
N ALA A 44 5.33 11.52 14.43
CA ALA A 44 4.10 10.71 14.61
C ALA A 44 4.21 9.75 15.79
N ARG A 45 5.41 9.31 16.16
CA ARG A 45 5.68 8.35 17.24
C ARG A 45 4.78 7.11 17.17
N PRO A 46 4.78 6.39 16.04
CA PRO A 46 3.87 5.28 15.84
C PRO A 46 4.15 4.11 16.80
N ASP A 47 3.09 3.48 17.31
CA ASP A 47 3.18 2.22 18.08
C ASP A 47 3.30 1.01 17.16
N TYR A 48 2.80 1.17 15.93
CA TYR A 48 2.79 0.12 14.90
C TYR A 48 3.32 0.66 13.59
N GLY A 49 4.08 -0.17 12.87
CA GLY A 49 4.61 0.14 11.56
C GLY A 49 4.19 -0.89 10.51
N LEU A 50 3.96 -0.44 9.28
CA LEU A 50 3.71 -1.30 8.14
C LEU A 50 4.41 -0.75 6.91
N ILE A 51 5.21 -1.57 6.24
CA ILE A 51 5.79 -1.25 4.94
C ILE A 51 5.01 -2.04 3.89
N THR A 52 4.27 -1.34 3.04
CA THR A 52 3.40 -1.96 2.04
C THR A 52 4.18 -2.74 0.99
N ASN A 53 5.24 -2.14 0.46
CA ASN A 53 6.13 -2.78 -0.51
C ASN A 53 7.48 -2.07 -0.59
N ILE A 54 8.44 -2.73 -1.24
CA ILE A 54 9.72 -2.16 -1.69
C ILE A 54 9.68 -2.15 -3.21
N GLY A 55 9.33 -1.01 -3.80
CA GLY A 55 9.21 -0.80 -5.24
C GLY A 55 10.36 0.03 -5.82
N LYS A 56 10.38 0.15 -7.14
CA LYS A 56 11.35 0.96 -7.90
C LYS A 56 10.91 2.43 -8.01
N ALA A 57 10.34 2.98 -6.94
CA ALA A 57 9.97 4.40 -6.87
C ALA A 57 11.10 5.20 -6.24
N HIS A 58 11.27 6.46 -6.68
CA HIS A 58 12.26 7.43 -6.13
C HIS A 58 13.70 6.90 -6.14
N LEU A 59 14.07 6.06 -7.13
CA LEU A 59 15.40 5.45 -7.21
C LEU A 59 16.53 6.46 -7.24
N GLU A 60 16.31 7.61 -7.88
CA GLU A 60 17.29 8.68 -7.97
C GLU A 60 17.62 9.26 -6.58
N GLY A 61 16.59 9.65 -5.83
CA GLY A 61 16.77 10.23 -4.48
C GLY A 61 17.35 9.26 -3.45
N PHE A 62 17.11 7.96 -3.62
CA PHE A 62 17.62 6.92 -2.73
C PHE A 62 18.93 6.27 -3.20
N GLY A 63 19.35 6.48 -4.45
CA GLY A 63 20.53 5.83 -5.02
C GLY A 63 20.34 4.33 -5.28
N GLY A 64 19.13 3.90 -5.65
CA GLY A 64 18.81 2.53 -6.00
C GLY A 64 17.94 1.80 -4.95
N ILE A 65 17.64 0.51 -5.23
CA ILE A 65 16.73 -0.30 -4.42
C ILE A 65 17.21 -0.49 -2.97
N GLU A 66 18.52 -0.64 -2.78
CA GLU A 66 19.11 -0.74 -1.43
C GLU A 66 18.92 0.55 -0.63
N GLY A 67 18.98 1.71 -1.30
CA GLY A 67 18.69 2.99 -0.69
C GLY A 67 17.22 3.10 -0.29
N VAL A 68 16.29 2.62 -1.13
CA VAL A 68 14.85 2.53 -0.79
C VAL A 68 14.65 1.63 0.44
N MET A 69 15.33 0.46 0.49
CA MET A 69 15.27 -0.43 1.64
C MET A 69 15.80 0.24 2.92
N ARG A 70 16.92 0.97 2.83
CA ARG A 70 17.46 1.73 3.98
C ARG A 70 16.49 2.81 4.44
N GLY A 71 16.01 3.66 3.52
CA GLY A 71 15.10 4.75 3.87
C GLY A 71 13.77 4.28 4.46
N LYS A 72 13.10 3.31 3.83
CA LYS A 72 11.88 2.72 4.41
C LYS A 72 12.16 1.92 5.69
N GLY A 73 13.37 1.33 5.80
CA GLY A 73 13.83 0.60 6.98
C GLY A 73 13.94 1.45 8.23
N GLU A 74 14.06 2.77 8.11
CA GLU A 74 14.04 3.71 9.24
C GLU A 74 12.80 3.58 10.11
N LEU A 75 11.65 3.18 9.52
CA LEU A 75 10.45 2.82 10.29
C LEU A 75 10.71 1.62 11.20
N LEU A 76 11.36 0.57 10.68
CA LEU A 76 11.65 -0.63 11.47
C LEU A 76 12.67 -0.34 12.57
N ASP A 77 13.65 0.53 12.28
CA ASP A 77 14.64 0.99 13.28
C ASP A 77 13.94 1.74 14.42
N PHE A 78 12.98 2.59 14.07
CA PHE A 78 12.14 3.28 15.07
C PHE A 78 11.31 2.27 15.89
N MET A 79 10.71 1.25 15.26
CA MET A 79 9.96 0.20 15.99
C MET A 79 10.85 -0.55 16.98
N VAL A 80 12.10 -0.88 16.60
CA VAL A 80 13.06 -1.48 17.54
C VAL A 80 13.32 -0.57 18.72
N ALA A 81 13.60 0.71 18.46
CA ALA A 81 13.97 1.68 19.50
C ALA A 81 12.80 2.02 20.44
N SER A 82 11.57 2.07 19.94
CA SER A 82 10.37 2.38 20.71
C SER A 82 9.71 1.17 21.36
N GLY A 83 10.13 -0.06 21.00
CA GLY A 83 9.45 -1.30 21.40
C GLY A 83 8.11 -1.51 20.71
N GLY A 84 7.89 -0.82 19.57
CA GLY A 84 6.71 -0.96 18.74
C GLY A 84 6.66 -2.29 17.96
N THR A 85 5.61 -2.49 17.18
CA THR A 85 5.38 -3.72 16.41
C THR A 85 5.28 -3.42 14.93
N ALA A 86 5.98 -4.18 14.09
CA ALA A 86 5.93 -4.05 12.64
C ALA A 86 5.09 -5.16 12.00
N PHE A 87 4.26 -4.81 11.01
CA PHE A 87 3.60 -5.76 10.13
C PHE A 87 4.37 -5.86 8.81
N TRP A 88 4.52 -7.06 8.27
CA TRP A 88 5.25 -7.26 7.03
C TRP A 88 4.74 -8.44 6.22
N LEU A 89 4.77 -8.28 4.89
CA LEU A 89 4.38 -9.31 3.93
C LEU A 89 5.51 -10.33 3.79
N ASN A 90 5.26 -11.58 4.18
CA ASN A 90 6.27 -12.64 4.18
C ASN A 90 6.65 -13.16 2.79
N ASP A 91 5.84 -12.84 1.77
CA ASP A 91 6.12 -13.19 0.37
C ASP A 91 7.14 -12.24 -0.29
N SER A 92 7.65 -11.24 0.45
CA SER A 92 8.63 -10.27 -0.02
C SER A 92 10.02 -10.54 0.55
N ASP A 93 10.95 -10.99 -0.29
CA ASP A 93 12.34 -11.24 0.11
C ASP A 93 13.02 -9.98 0.66
N CYS A 94 12.72 -8.80 0.07
CA CYS A 94 13.25 -7.54 0.57
C CYS A 94 12.78 -7.25 1.99
N LEU A 95 11.48 -7.37 2.27
CA LEU A 95 10.93 -7.14 3.61
C LEU A 95 11.44 -8.19 4.60
N LYS A 96 11.55 -9.44 4.18
CA LYS A 96 12.14 -10.51 5.00
C LYS A 96 13.56 -10.15 5.43
N THR A 97 14.43 -9.79 4.48
CA THR A 97 15.80 -9.37 4.77
C THR A 97 15.84 -8.18 5.72
N MET A 98 14.96 -7.19 5.52
CA MET A 98 14.89 -6.00 6.38
C MET A 98 14.48 -6.34 7.82
N VAL A 99 13.55 -7.27 8.00
CA VAL A 99 13.06 -7.71 9.32
C VAL A 99 14.13 -8.57 10.01
N GLU A 100 14.68 -9.57 9.32
CA GLU A 100 15.68 -10.49 9.86
C GLU A 100 16.99 -9.80 10.26
N SER A 101 17.34 -8.69 9.60
CA SER A 101 18.52 -7.87 9.94
C SER A 101 18.36 -7.01 11.20
N ARG A 102 17.19 -7.04 11.87
CA ARG A 102 16.88 -6.21 13.04
C ARG A 102 16.57 -7.04 14.29
N PRO A 103 17.59 -7.50 15.02
CA PRO A 103 17.37 -8.23 16.27
C PRO A 103 16.54 -7.41 17.26
N GLY A 104 15.54 -8.03 17.89
CA GLY A 104 14.67 -7.38 18.85
C GLY A 104 13.44 -6.67 18.25
N LEU A 105 13.29 -6.62 16.93
CA LEU A 105 12.07 -6.15 16.30
C LEU A 105 10.91 -7.10 16.61
N ARG A 106 9.84 -6.56 17.16
CA ARG A 106 8.55 -7.28 17.24
C ARG A 106 7.91 -7.21 15.86
N ALA A 107 7.78 -8.36 15.20
CA ALA A 107 7.28 -8.41 13.84
C ALA A 107 6.17 -9.44 13.69
N ILE A 108 5.10 -9.06 13.00
CA ILE A 108 3.96 -9.89 12.64
C ILE A 108 3.97 -10.07 11.14
N SER A 109 4.16 -11.29 10.69
CA SER A 109 4.12 -11.63 9.28
C SER A 109 2.69 -11.93 8.83
N TYR A 110 2.39 -11.59 7.57
CA TYR A 110 1.16 -11.97 6.90
C TYR A 110 1.45 -12.38 5.46
N SER A 111 0.54 -13.16 4.88
CA SER A 111 0.62 -13.64 3.49
C SER A 111 -0.51 -13.04 2.65
N ALA A 112 -0.27 -12.88 1.36
CA ALA A 112 -1.33 -12.53 0.44
C ALA A 112 -2.39 -13.64 0.37
N PRO A 113 -3.71 -13.31 0.35
CA PRO A 113 -4.75 -14.30 0.19
C PRO A 113 -4.68 -14.96 -1.19
N GLU A 114 -5.21 -16.18 -1.31
CA GLU A 114 -5.24 -16.90 -2.57
C GLU A 114 -6.05 -16.12 -3.63
N ALA A 115 -5.50 -15.94 -4.84
CA ALA A 115 -6.25 -15.35 -5.94
C ALA A 115 -7.32 -16.33 -6.43
N ILE A 116 -8.57 -15.86 -6.53
CA ILE A 116 -9.66 -16.59 -7.21
C ILE A 116 -9.83 -16.00 -8.62
N GLY A 117 -9.75 -14.67 -8.73
CA GLY A 117 -9.88 -13.93 -9.97
C GLY A 117 -9.32 -12.51 -9.83
N THR A 118 -8.99 -11.90 -10.94
CA THR A 118 -8.46 -10.52 -11.00
C THR A 118 -9.19 -9.66 -12.03
N GLU A 119 -10.20 -10.19 -12.69
CA GLU A 119 -10.95 -9.50 -13.75
C GLU A 119 -12.45 -9.50 -13.47
N PRO A 120 -13.10 -8.33 -13.52
CA PRO A 120 -12.51 -6.99 -13.65
C PRO A 120 -11.90 -6.50 -12.34
N PHE A 121 -12.22 -7.15 -11.22
CA PHE A 121 -11.79 -6.78 -9.88
C PHE A 121 -11.09 -7.96 -9.20
N VAL A 122 -10.26 -7.65 -8.23
CA VAL A 122 -9.58 -8.67 -7.44
C VAL A 122 -10.59 -9.42 -6.58
N GLU A 123 -10.65 -10.73 -6.80
CA GLU A 123 -11.31 -11.69 -5.92
C GLU A 123 -10.28 -12.61 -5.28
N ALA A 124 -10.37 -12.77 -3.98
CA ALA A 124 -9.43 -13.56 -3.21
C ALA A 124 -10.15 -14.51 -2.25
N ARG A 125 -9.48 -15.60 -1.89
CA ARG A 125 -9.92 -16.51 -0.82
C ARG A 125 -9.03 -16.32 0.38
N TRP A 126 -9.65 -16.08 1.51
CA TRP A 126 -8.99 -15.92 2.79
C TRP A 126 -9.72 -16.73 3.87
N ASP A 127 -9.03 -17.72 4.47
CA ASP A 127 -9.55 -18.55 5.55
C ASP A 127 -10.95 -19.16 5.25
N GLY A 128 -11.12 -19.64 4.02
CA GLY A 128 -12.37 -20.20 3.53
C GLY A 128 -13.42 -19.18 3.09
N LEU A 129 -13.22 -17.89 3.35
CA LEU A 129 -14.10 -16.81 2.95
C LEU A 129 -13.72 -16.27 1.56
N SER A 130 -14.71 -15.90 0.77
CA SER A 130 -14.50 -15.15 -0.47
C SER A 130 -14.48 -13.66 -0.16
N VAL A 131 -13.48 -12.95 -0.68
CA VAL A 131 -13.32 -11.49 -0.58
C VAL A 131 -13.43 -10.91 -1.97
N ARG A 132 -14.53 -10.21 -2.26
CA ARG A 132 -14.81 -9.59 -3.55
C ARG A 132 -14.63 -8.10 -3.46
N THR A 133 -13.64 -7.57 -4.16
CA THR A 133 -13.29 -6.15 -4.05
C THR A 133 -13.74 -5.35 -5.26
N ARG A 134 -13.60 -4.03 -5.20
CA ARG A 134 -13.66 -3.11 -6.34
C ARG A 134 -12.27 -2.63 -6.77
N LEU A 135 -11.24 -3.34 -6.32
CA LEU A 135 -9.86 -3.03 -6.65
C LEU A 135 -9.46 -3.72 -7.95
N VAL A 136 -8.75 -3.02 -8.80
CA VAL A 136 -8.24 -3.52 -10.08
C VAL A 136 -6.76 -3.84 -9.94
N GLY A 137 -6.33 -5.02 -10.43
CA GLY A 137 -4.93 -5.44 -10.46
C GLY A 137 -4.51 -6.33 -9.29
N ASP A 138 -3.82 -7.43 -9.62
CA ASP A 138 -3.39 -8.47 -8.68
C ASP A 138 -2.49 -7.97 -7.54
N TYR A 139 -1.74 -6.88 -7.77
CA TYR A 139 -0.92 -6.24 -6.74
C TYR A 139 -1.72 -5.76 -5.51
N ASN A 140 -3.03 -5.57 -5.64
CA ASN A 140 -3.88 -5.21 -4.51
C ASN A 140 -4.11 -6.36 -3.53
N ARG A 141 -3.78 -7.61 -3.87
CA ARG A 141 -3.85 -8.72 -2.90
C ARG A 141 -2.94 -8.49 -1.69
N SER A 142 -1.77 -7.92 -1.89
CA SER A 142 -0.88 -7.55 -0.78
C SER A 142 -1.46 -6.44 0.09
N ASN A 143 -2.18 -5.48 -0.50
CA ASN A 143 -2.87 -4.42 0.24
C ASN A 143 -4.05 -4.98 1.04
N ILE A 144 -4.82 -5.90 0.44
CA ILE A 144 -5.89 -6.65 1.12
C ILE A 144 -5.33 -7.44 2.30
N ALA A 145 -4.20 -8.14 2.10
CA ALA A 145 -3.52 -8.89 3.15
C ALA A 145 -3.11 -8.02 4.33
N ALA A 146 -2.58 -6.83 4.06
CA ALA A 146 -2.21 -5.87 5.08
C ALA A 146 -3.43 -5.41 5.90
N ALA A 147 -4.54 -5.09 5.23
CA ALA A 147 -5.79 -4.69 5.89
C ALA A 147 -6.35 -5.83 6.77
N ILE A 148 -6.33 -7.07 6.26
CA ILE A 148 -6.74 -8.25 7.01
C ILE A 148 -5.88 -8.44 8.27
N ALA A 149 -4.55 -8.40 8.11
CA ALA A 149 -3.61 -8.62 9.21
C ALA A 149 -3.76 -7.59 10.33
N VAL A 150 -3.90 -6.32 9.96
CA VAL A 150 -4.13 -5.23 10.91
C VAL A 150 -5.49 -5.38 11.59
N GLY A 151 -6.57 -5.63 10.83
CA GLY A 151 -7.90 -5.85 11.37
C GLY A 151 -7.96 -7.00 12.39
N LEU A 152 -7.35 -8.15 12.05
CA LEU A 152 -7.25 -9.29 12.97
C LEU A 152 -6.49 -8.95 14.26
N TYR A 153 -5.37 -8.25 14.12
CA TYR A 153 -4.55 -7.87 15.26
C TYR A 153 -5.32 -6.99 16.27
N PHE A 154 -6.14 -6.08 15.76
CA PHE A 154 -6.98 -5.23 16.59
C PHE A 154 -8.33 -5.87 16.98
N GLY A 155 -8.49 -7.17 16.73
CA GLY A 155 -9.64 -7.95 17.21
C GLY A 155 -10.93 -7.75 16.41
N ILE A 156 -10.84 -7.20 15.19
CA ILE A 156 -12.01 -7.08 14.31
C ILE A 156 -12.42 -8.47 13.82
N GLY A 157 -13.70 -8.75 13.82
CA GLY A 157 -14.26 -10.02 13.37
C GLY A 157 -14.03 -10.26 11.88
N ARG A 158 -13.79 -11.54 11.50
CA ARG A 158 -13.48 -11.92 10.11
C ARG A 158 -14.55 -11.44 9.11
N ALA A 159 -15.82 -11.57 9.45
CA ALA A 159 -16.92 -11.11 8.59
C ALA A 159 -16.94 -9.59 8.43
N GLU A 160 -16.60 -8.86 9.49
CA GLU A 160 -16.52 -7.40 9.46
C GLU A 160 -15.33 -6.93 8.62
N ILE A 161 -14.17 -7.60 8.71
CA ILE A 161 -13.00 -7.32 7.86
C ILE A 161 -13.36 -7.51 6.39
N VAL A 162 -13.99 -8.65 6.04
CA VAL A 162 -14.43 -8.92 4.66
C VAL A 162 -15.40 -7.85 4.19
N SER A 163 -16.43 -7.55 4.99
CA SER A 163 -17.43 -6.53 4.65
C SER A 163 -16.80 -5.14 4.43
N ALA A 164 -15.84 -4.75 5.28
CA ALA A 164 -15.13 -3.48 5.15
C ALA A 164 -14.32 -3.41 3.85
N ILE A 165 -13.59 -4.49 3.50
CA ILE A 165 -12.80 -4.57 2.27
C ILE A 165 -13.70 -4.54 1.04
N GLU A 166 -14.82 -5.27 1.04
CA GLU A 166 -15.77 -5.34 -0.08
C GLU A 166 -16.52 -4.02 -0.29
N SER A 167 -16.75 -3.26 0.79
CA SER A 167 -17.40 -1.96 0.73
C SER A 167 -16.49 -0.83 0.27
N TYR A 168 -15.17 -1.04 0.28
CA TYR A 168 -14.22 -0.02 -0.13
C TYR A 168 -14.30 0.25 -1.64
N ASP A 169 -14.60 1.48 -1.99
CA ASP A 169 -14.63 1.97 -3.37
C ASP A 169 -13.49 2.97 -3.57
N PRO A 170 -12.49 2.65 -4.43
CA PRO A 170 -11.37 3.57 -4.66
C PRO A 170 -11.86 4.84 -5.36
N ASP A 171 -11.53 6.00 -4.79
CA ASP A 171 -11.88 7.33 -5.28
C ASP A 171 -10.66 8.20 -5.62
N ASN A 172 -9.47 7.61 -5.55
CA ASN A 172 -8.18 8.29 -5.61
C ASN A 172 -7.47 8.19 -6.98
N ASN A 173 -8.19 7.85 -8.05
CA ASN A 173 -7.64 7.67 -9.40
C ASN A 173 -6.49 6.64 -9.49
N ARG A 174 -6.52 5.61 -8.63
CA ARG A 174 -5.60 4.47 -8.68
C ARG A 174 -6.36 3.27 -9.23
N SER A 175 -6.12 2.92 -10.49
CA SER A 175 -6.79 1.81 -11.20
C SER A 175 -8.32 1.80 -11.05
N GLN A 176 -8.91 2.99 -10.97
CA GLN A 176 -10.34 3.16 -10.75
C GLN A 176 -11.12 2.88 -12.03
N LYS A 177 -12.01 1.89 -11.99
CA LYS A 177 -12.86 1.53 -13.13
C LYS A 177 -14.19 2.26 -13.08
N ARG A 178 -14.51 3.00 -14.14
CA ARG A 178 -15.75 3.76 -14.29
C ARG A 178 -16.44 3.41 -15.61
N GLN A 179 -17.74 3.20 -15.55
CA GLN A 179 -18.57 3.09 -16.75
C GLN A 179 -19.08 4.46 -17.16
N THR A 180 -18.81 4.87 -18.40
CA THR A 180 -19.39 6.06 -19.01
C THR A 180 -20.53 5.67 -19.96
N ALA A 181 -21.21 6.64 -20.56
CA ALA A 181 -22.27 6.36 -21.54
C ALA A 181 -21.77 5.57 -22.77
N PHE A 182 -20.48 5.69 -23.12
CA PHE A 182 -19.92 5.10 -24.36
C PHE A 182 -18.72 4.19 -24.10
N ASN A 183 -18.02 4.35 -22.97
CA ASN A 183 -16.77 3.67 -22.72
C ASN A 183 -16.68 3.14 -21.29
N THR A 184 -15.84 2.12 -21.08
CA THR A 184 -15.30 1.77 -19.78
C THR A 184 -13.96 2.49 -19.63
N LEU A 185 -13.83 3.32 -18.62
CA LEU A 185 -12.61 4.08 -18.32
C LEU A 185 -11.91 3.42 -17.12
N ILE A 186 -10.62 3.16 -17.25
CA ILE A 186 -9.74 2.81 -16.14
C ILE A 186 -8.84 4.03 -15.90
N SER A 187 -9.05 4.70 -14.79
CA SER A 187 -8.29 5.89 -14.39
C SER A 187 -7.20 5.48 -13.42
N ASP A 188 -5.94 5.60 -13.85
CA ASP A 188 -4.74 5.33 -13.03
C ASP A 188 -3.75 6.49 -13.20
N CYS A 189 -4.13 7.66 -12.70
CA CYS A 189 -3.44 8.92 -12.94
C CYS A 189 -3.03 9.65 -11.65
N TYR A 190 -2.90 8.94 -10.55
CA TYR A 190 -2.42 9.52 -9.30
C TYR A 190 -0.92 9.80 -9.34
N ASN A 191 -0.12 8.82 -9.71
CA ASN A 191 1.32 8.90 -9.92
C ASN A 191 1.78 7.79 -10.85
N ALA A 192 2.88 7.99 -11.56
CA ALA A 192 3.44 7.01 -12.50
C ALA A 192 4.91 6.73 -12.18
N ASN A 193 5.24 5.44 -12.09
CA ASN A 193 6.60 4.94 -12.05
C ASN A 193 6.68 3.65 -12.87
N PRO A 194 7.88 3.16 -13.26
CA PRO A 194 8.00 1.99 -14.13
C PRO A 194 7.27 0.75 -13.60
N SER A 195 7.33 0.50 -12.30
CA SER A 195 6.70 -0.68 -11.69
C SER A 195 5.17 -0.59 -11.69
N SER A 196 4.61 0.56 -11.33
CA SER A 196 3.16 0.77 -11.32
C SER A 196 2.58 0.79 -12.73
N MET A 197 3.28 1.42 -13.68
CA MET A 197 2.86 1.48 -15.08
C MET A 197 2.89 0.10 -15.74
N GLN A 198 3.95 -0.70 -15.50
CA GLN A 198 4.03 -2.07 -16.00
C GLN A 198 2.85 -2.91 -15.48
N ALA A 199 2.60 -2.87 -14.16
CA ALA A 199 1.51 -3.61 -13.55
C ALA A 199 0.12 -3.18 -14.09
N ALA A 200 -0.10 -1.88 -14.27
CA ALA A 200 -1.34 -1.34 -14.81
C ALA A 200 -1.57 -1.75 -16.27
N LEU A 201 -0.54 -1.66 -17.11
CA LEU A 201 -0.60 -2.06 -18.52
C LEU A 201 -0.79 -3.56 -18.68
N ASP A 202 -0.06 -4.38 -17.91
CA ASP A 202 -0.21 -5.83 -17.94
C ASP A 202 -1.62 -6.26 -17.56
N ASN A 203 -2.20 -5.62 -16.56
CA ASN A 203 -3.57 -5.85 -16.14
C ASN A 203 -4.58 -5.42 -17.22
N PHE A 204 -4.41 -4.22 -17.79
CA PHE A 204 -5.27 -3.70 -18.85
C PHE A 204 -5.25 -4.58 -20.11
N LEU A 205 -4.08 -5.11 -20.48
CA LEU A 205 -3.94 -5.99 -21.63
C LEU A 205 -4.60 -7.35 -21.43
N ARG A 206 -4.56 -7.88 -20.19
CA ARG A 206 -5.20 -9.16 -19.85
C ARG A 206 -6.72 -9.08 -19.74
N GLU A 207 -7.28 -7.88 -19.53
CA GLU A 207 -8.73 -7.74 -19.39
C GLU A 207 -9.47 -8.30 -20.62
N ALA A 208 -10.38 -9.24 -20.42
CA ALA A 208 -11.11 -9.94 -21.47
C ALA A 208 -12.29 -9.11 -22.00
N ASP A 209 -12.04 -7.88 -22.46
CA ASP A 209 -13.04 -7.03 -23.10
C ASP A 209 -12.88 -7.11 -24.62
N PRO A 210 -13.91 -7.51 -25.40
CA PRO A 210 -13.84 -7.63 -26.85
C PRO A 210 -13.81 -6.27 -27.58
N ARG A 211 -14.07 -5.16 -26.87
CA ARG A 211 -14.06 -3.82 -27.44
C ARG A 211 -12.63 -3.36 -27.75
N PRO A 212 -12.47 -2.44 -28.72
CA PRO A 212 -11.16 -1.84 -28.97
C PRO A 212 -10.63 -1.16 -27.69
N LYS A 213 -9.34 -1.40 -27.41
CA LYS A 213 -8.64 -0.82 -26.27
C LYS A 213 -7.80 0.36 -26.72
N ALA A 214 -7.84 1.45 -25.96
CA ALA A 214 -7.00 2.63 -26.15
C ALA A 214 -6.33 3.00 -24.83
N VAL A 215 -5.06 3.44 -24.92
CA VAL A 215 -4.28 3.86 -23.74
C VAL A 215 -3.85 5.31 -23.95
N ILE A 216 -3.99 6.12 -22.92
CA ILE A 216 -3.47 7.49 -22.85
C ILE A 216 -2.43 7.50 -21.73
N LEU A 217 -1.18 7.76 -22.09
CA LEU A 217 -0.06 7.80 -21.13
C LEU A 217 0.44 9.22 -20.96
N GLY A 218 0.73 9.60 -19.73
CA GLY A 218 1.44 10.82 -19.38
C GLY A 218 2.92 10.55 -19.11
N ASP A 219 3.66 11.62 -18.88
CA ASP A 219 5.08 11.53 -18.53
C ASP A 219 5.30 10.95 -17.15
N MET A 220 6.44 10.28 -16.96
CA MET A 220 6.92 9.83 -15.65
C MET A 220 7.99 10.79 -15.15
N GLY A 221 7.61 11.72 -14.25
CA GLY A 221 8.46 12.83 -13.83
C GLY A 221 9.60 12.48 -12.87
N GLU A 222 9.71 11.23 -12.40
CA GLU A 222 10.66 10.82 -11.36
C GLU A 222 11.74 9.86 -11.87
N LEU A 223 11.98 9.81 -13.15
CA LEU A 223 12.94 8.88 -13.76
C LEU A 223 14.33 9.48 -13.98
N GLY A 224 14.52 10.77 -13.73
CA GLY A 224 15.77 11.50 -13.98
C GLY A 224 15.89 12.00 -15.41
#